data_eccaa11ef1c087cd675f893baff58c0e
#
_entry.id   eccaa11ef1c087cd675f893baff58c0e
#
_cell.length_a   1.000
_cell.length_b   1.000
_cell.length_c   1.000
_cell.angle_alpha   90.00
_cell.angle_beta   90.00
_cell.angle_gamma   90.00
#
_symmetry.space_group_name_H-M   'P 1'
#
loop_
_entity.id
_entity.type
_entity.pdbx_description
1 polymer ?
#
loop_
_entity_poly.entity_id
_entity_poly.type
_entity_poly.pdbx_seq_one_letter_code
_entity_poly.pdbx_strand_id
1 'polypeptide(L)'
;MPNTKSAIRRVRRVSKQTFVNRIRKSKYKSIIKEVTLLINAKKKKEAIKLLPKFNSQLMKIVKVGVIKKQTASRKISRLTKKINKL
;
A
#
# COMPACT_ATOMS: atom_id res chain seq x y z
N MET A 1 -34.74 -1.07 7.35
CA MET A 1 -33.91 0.11 7.66
C MET A 1 -33.47 0.09 9.10
N PRO A 2 -32.17 0.27 9.37
CA PRO A 2 -31.72 0.34 10.76
C PRO A 2 -32.11 1.69 11.36
N ASN A 3 -33.18 1.70 12.16
CA ASN A 3 -33.68 2.91 12.82
C ASN A 3 -33.12 3.11 14.22
N THR A 4 -32.23 2.23 14.68
CA THR A 4 -31.62 2.34 16.00
C THR A 4 -30.34 3.18 15.95
N LYS A 5 -30.06 3.92 17.03
CA LYS A 5 -28.84 4.71 17.16
C LYS A 5 -27.59 3.87 16.97
N SER A 6 -27.58 2.63 17.48
CA SER A 6 -26.44 1.72 17.34
C SER A 6 -26.21 1.31 15.89
N ALA A 7 -27.26 1.07 15.11
CA ALA A 7 -27.17 0.74 13.70
C ALA A 7 -26.65 1.92 12.87
N ILE A 8 -27.10 3.14 13.15
CA ILE A 8 -26.61 4.36 12.51
C ILE A 8 -25.12 4.56 12.79
N ARG A 9 -24.69 4.37 14.02
CA ARG A 9 -23.27 4.46 14.40
C ARG A 9 -22.43 3.43 13.65
N ARG A 10 -22.94 2.22 13.49
CA ARG A 10 -22.28 1.15 12.77
C ARG A 10 -22.09 1.49 11.29
N VAL A 11 -23.11 2.02 10.64
CA VAL A 11 -23.06 2.45 9.24
C VAL A 11 -22.02 3.56 9.07
N ARG A 12 -22.01 4.55 9.95
CA ARG A 12 -21.01 5.63 9.91
C ARG A 12 -19.59 5.10 10.09
N ARG A 13 -19.39 4.15 11.00
CA ARG A 13 -18.08 3.52 11.24
C ARG A 13 -17.60 2.78 9.99
N VAL A 14 -18.45 1.99 9.37
CA VAL A 14 -18.13 1.22 8.17
C VAL A 14 -17.78 2.15 7.01
N SER A 15 -18.57 3.20 6.80
CA SER A 15 -18.29 4.19 5.75
C SER A 15 -16.93 4.87 5.94
N LYS A 16 -16.62 5.27 7.17
CA LYS A 16 -15.34 5.89 7.53
C LYS A 16 -14.19 4.94 7.30
N GLN A 17 -14.33 3.69 7.71
CA GLN A 17 -13.32 2.65 7.51
C GLN A 17 -13.08 2.40 6.02
N THR A 18 -14.12 2.29 5.23
CA THR A 18 -14.03 2.11 3.77
C THR A 18 -13.26 3.24 3.11
N PHE A 19 -13.55 4.48 3.52
CA PHE A 19 -12.86 5.66 3.01
C PHE A 19 -11.36 5.63 3.33
N VAL A 20 -11.02 5.34 4.57
CA VAL A 20 -9.62 5.24 5.02
C VAL A 20 -8.89 4.11 4.26
N ASN A 21 -9.53 2.96 4.09
CA ASN A 21 -8.94 1.84 3.35
C ASN A 21 -8.71 2.19 1.87
N ARG A 22 -9.62 2.95 1.27
CA ARG A 22 -9.47 3.43 -0.11
C ARG A 22 -8.24 4.32 -0.25
N ILE A 23 -8.02 5.23 0.71
CA ILE A 23 -6.84 6.09 0.74
C ILE A 23 -5.56 5.26 0.86
N ARG A 24 -5.56 4.25 1.74
CA ARG A 24 -4.41 3.35 1.93
C ARG A 24 -4.07 2.56 0.66
N LYS A 25 -5.08 2.02 -0.02
CA LYS A 25 -4.89 1.34 -1.31
C LYS A 25 -4.35 2.27 -2.38
N SER A 26 -4.83 3.51 -2.40
CA SER A 26 -4.37 4.53 -3.33
C SER A 26 -2.90 4.85 -3.12
N LYS A 27 -2.47 5.03 -1.86
CA LYS A 27 -1.07 5.25 -1.50
C LYS A 27 -0.20 4.07 -1.91
N TYR A 28 -0.66 2.85 -1.67
CA TYR A 28 0.04 1.62 -2.06
C TYR A 28 0.29 1.58 -3.57
N LYS A 29 -0.74 1.82 -4.36
CA LYS A 29 -0.63 1.84 -5.83
C LYS A 29 0.31 2.94 -6.31
N SER A 30 0.24 4.12 -5.72
CA SER A 30 1.12 5.25 -6.06
C SER A 30 2.59 4.93 -5.82
N ILE A 31 2.90 4.30 -4.69
CA ILE A 31 4.27 3.93 -4.34
C ILE A 31 4.82 2.88 -5.30
N ILE A 32 4.03 1.85 -5.62
CA ILE A 32 4.42 0.83 -6.59
C ILE A 32 4.69 1.45 -7.96
N LYS A 33 3.82 2.36 -8.38
CA LYS A 33 3.96 3.07 -9.65
C LYS A 33 5.24 3.90 -9.68
N GLU A 34 5.53 4.62 -8.59
CA GLU A 34 6.73 5.44 -8.46
C GLU A 34 8.00 4.61 -8.55
N VAL A 35 8.07 3.50 -7.80
CA VAL A 35 9.21 2.58 -7.85
C VAL A 35 9.35 1.96 -9.25
N THR A 36 8.26 1.57 -9.87
CA THR A 36 8.26 1.00 -11.23
C THR A 36 8.79 2.00 -12.26
N LEU A 37 8.40 3.26 -12.14
CA LEU A 37 8.91 4.33 -13.02
C LEU A 37 10.41 4.51 -12.87
N LEU A 38 10.93 4.47 -11.65
CA LEU A 38 12.37 4.57 -11.40
C LEU A 38 13.12 3.37 -11.97
N ILE A 39 12.56 2.18 -11.87
CA ILE A 39 13.14 0.97 -12.47
C ILE A 39 13.18 1.09 -14.01
N ASN A 40 12.09 1.52 -14.63
CA ASN A 40 11.99 1.68 -16.08
C ASN A 40 12.94 2.76 -16.58
N ALA A 41 13.18 3.81 -15.79
CA ALA A 41 14.13 4.87 -16.10
C ALA A 41 15.59 4.49 -15.78
N LYS A 42 15.83 3.29 -15.28
CA LYS A 42 17.15 2.75 -14.89
C LYS A 42 17.87 3.61 -13.85
N LYS A 43 17.10 4.25 -12.95
CA LYS A 43 17.62 5.09 -11.88
C LYS A 43 17.83 4.26 -10.61
N LYS A 44 18.85 3.41 -10.61
CA LYS A 44 19.12 2.46 -9.53
C LYS A 44 19.30 3.15 -8.17
N LYS A 45 20.10 4.21 -8.10
CA LYS A 45 20.38 4.92 -6.84
C LYS A 45 19.11 5.48 -6.21
N GLU A 46 18.26 6.11 -7.00
CA GLU A 46 16.98 6.67 -6.53
C GLU A 46 16.01 5.58 -6.10
N ALA A 47 15.97 4.47 -6.83
CA ALA A 47 15.14 3.33 -6.49
C ALA A 47 15.57 2.71 -5.15
N ILE A 48 16.87 2.57 -4.92
CA ILE A 48 17.41 2.05 -3.65
C ILE A 48 17.07 2.99 -2.49
N LYS A 49 17.15 4.30 -2.68
CA LYS A 49 16.77 5.28 -1.65
C LYS A 49 15.28 5.21 -1.31
N LEU A 50 14.43 4.96 -2.31
CA LEU A 50 12.98 4.89 -2.11
C LEU A 50 12.54 3.57 -1.49
N LEU A 51 13.32 2.51 -1.63
CA LEU A 51 12.99 1.17 -1.19
C LEU A 51 12.64 1.07 0.31
N PRO A 52 13.42 1.64 1.24
CA PRO A 52 13.05 1.62 2.67
C PRO A 52 11.71 2.30 2.96
N LYS A 53 11.44 3.43 2.30
CA LYS A 53 10.18 4.15 2.42
C LYS A 53 9.02 3.29 1.91
N PHE A 54 9.22 2.65 0.77
CA PHE A 54 8.25 1.72 0.19
C PHE A 54 7.93 0.57 1.14
N ASN A 55 8.96 -0.08 1.69
CA ASN A 55 8.79 -1.17 2.66
C ASN A 55 8.02 -0.72 3.90
N SER A 56 8.36 0.44 4.46
CA SER A 56 7.70 0.99 5.63
C SER A 56 6.21 1.24 5.39
N GLN A 57 5.87 1.88 4.28
CA GLN A 57 4.48 2.19 3.96
C GLN A 57 3.68 0.92 3.63
N LEU A 58 4.29 -0.03 2.95
CA LEU A 58 3.66 -1.31 2.64
C LEU A 58 3.36 -2.11 3.90
N MET A 59 4.28 -2.14 4.85
CA MET A 59 4.08 -2.82 6.14
C MET A 59 2.98 -2.18 6.98
N LYS A 60 2.84 -0.87 6.95
CA LYS A 60 1.72 -0.18 7.60
C LYS A 60 0.38 -0.60 7.01
N ILE A 61 0.31 -0.73 5.70
CA ILE A 61 -0.90 -1.17 5.00
C ILE A 61 -1.23 -2.62 5.33
N VAL A 62 -0.22 -3.49 5.40
CA VAL A 62 -0.38 -4.89 5.81
C VAL A 62 -0.88 -4.99 7.25
N LYS A 63 -0.33 -4.18 8.16
CA LYS A 63 -0.69 -4.18 9.59
C LYS A 63 -2.18 -3.89 9.79
N VAL A 64 -2.77 -3.03 8.97
CA VAL A 64 -4.21 -2.72 9.07
C VAL A 64 -5.10 -3.68 8.30
N GLY A 65 -4.53 -4.69 7.63
CA GLY A 65 -5.28 -5.75 6.98
C GLY A 65 -5.83 -5.43 5.59
N VAL A 66 -5.40 -4.34 4.97
CA VAL A 66 -5.84 -3.97 3.61
C VAL A 66 -5.25 -4.89 2.56
N ILE A 67 -4.01 -5.34 2.78
CA ILE A 67 -3.28 -6.23 1.89
C ILE A 67 -2.71 -7.38 2.71
N LYS A 68 -2.72 -8.59 2.15
CA LYS A 68 -2.13 -9.75 2.81
C LYS A 68 -0.61 -9.64 2.84
N LYS A 69 0.00 -10.07 3.95
CA LYS A 69 1.46 -10.07 4.13
C LYS A 69 2.18 -10.79 2.98
N GLN A 70 1.65 -11.93 2.53
CA GLN A 70 2.24 -12.69 1.43
C GLN A 70 2.28 -11.89 0.12
N THR A 71 1.21 -11.17 -0.21
CA THR A 71 1.15 -10.31 -1.39
C THR A 71 2.17 -9.20 -1.31
N ALA A 72 2.28 -8.56 -0.15
CA ALA A 72 3.25 -7.49 0.09
C ALA A 72 4.68 -8.00 -0.05
N SER A 73 4.99 -9.14 0.55
CA SER A 73 6.32 -9.76 0.49
C SER A 73 6.72 -10.11 -0.95
N ARG A 74 5.80 -10.63 -1.73
CA ARG A 74 6.04 -10.94 -3.16
C ARG A 74 6.35 -9.67 -3.97
N LYS A 75 5.61 -8.60 -3.74
CA LYS A 75 5.84 -7.32 -4.43
C LYS A 75 7.21 -6.75 -4.08
N ILE A 76 7.56 -6.72 -2.80
CA ILE A 76 8.87 -6.24 -2.34
C ILE A 76 9.99 -7.06 -2.97
N SER A 77 9.87 -8.39 -2.94
CA SER A 77 10.86 -9.31 -3.50
C SER A 77 11.06 -9.07 -5.00
N ARG A 78 9.99 -8.98 -5.75
CA ARG A 78 10.05 -8.75 -7.21
C ARG A 78 10.66 -7.41 -7.56
N LEU A 79 10.28 -6.35 -6.86
CA LEU A 79 10.83 -5.01 -7.09
C LEU A 79 12.30 -4.94 -6.72
N THR A 80 12.70 -5.56 -5.60
CA THR A 80 14.10 -5.64 -5.17
C THR A 80 14.96 -6.35 -6.20
N LYS A 81 14.48 -7.47 -6.74
CA LYS A 81 15.19 -8.20 -7.80
C LYS A 81 15.36 -7.36 -9.06
N LYS A 82 14.33 -6.64 -9.46
CA LYS A 82 14.40 -5.74 -10.63
C LYS A 82 15.41 -4.62 -10.42
N ILE A 83 15.43 -4.04 -9.22
CA ILE A 83 16.39 -2.98 -8.87
C ILE A 83 17.82 -3.52 -8.89
N ASN A 84 18.05 -4.71 -8.36
CA ASN A 84 19.38 -5.32 -8.34
C ASN A 84 19.90 -5.67 -9.72
N LYS A 85 19.03 -5.89 -10.69
CA LYS A 85 19.41 -6.13 -12.09
C LYS A 85 19.78 -4.86 -12.85
N LEU A 86 19.45 -3.70 -12.31
CA LEU A 86 19.85 -2.44 -12.91
C LEU A 86 21.36 -2.21 -12.68
#